data_6aa332a92b7af5370dada04cf4ebfbd0
#
_entry.id   6aa332a92b7af5370dada04cf4ebfbd0
#
_cell.length_a   1.000
_cell.length_b   1.000
_cell.length_c   1.000
_cell.angle_alpha   90.00
_cell.angle_beta   90.00
_cell.angle_gamma   90.00
#
_symmetry.space_group_name_H-M   'P 1'
#
loop_
_entity.id
_entity.type
_entity.pdbx_description
1 polymer ?
#
loop_
_entity_poly.entity_id
_entity_poly.type
_entity_poly.pdbx_seq_one_letter_code
_entity_poly.pdbx_strand_id
1 'polypeptide(L)'
;RVAADPMLTEQARAHRALGQTLRGAFDPLLAAPVPDRIAAAPIDFLAARERRSSARFGIPQWAAMAATLALGIGLGTVAGDRGGQSPVAIEGGRMIAAAALGDALDTQLASAGDPRGATRIGLSFRDKNNALCRSFEDGAATGLACREGEQWRIEALYGANGGPESDYRMAAGSDPRLAALIDLVIAGEPLDAAGERAAQANGWR
;
A
#
# COMPACT_ATOMS: atom_id res chain seq x y z
N ARG A 1 -42.39 -7.44 -0.51
CA ARG A 1 -42.27 -6.90 0.88
C ARG A 1 -42.24 -5.38 0.88
N VAL A 2 -41.52 -4.69 -0.03
CA VAL A 2 -41.46 -3.21 -0.09
C VAL A 2 -42.82 -2.60 -0.40
N ALA A 3 -43.65 -3.22 -1.26
CA ALA A 3 -44.97 -2.71 -1.64
C ALA A 3 -46.02 -2.79 -0.53
N ALA A 4 -45.80 -3.56 0.52
CA ALA A 4 -46.73 -3.73 1.64
C ALA A 4 -46.44 -2.77 2.82
N ASP A 5 -45.31 -2.05 2.80
CA ASP A 5 -44.93 -1.12 3.84
C ASP A 5 -44.92 0.32 3.26
N PRO A 6 -45.79 1.21 3.76
CA PRO A 6 -45.88 2.57 3.25
C PRO A 6 -44.62 3.39 3.49
N MET A 7 -43.87 3.17 4.61
CA MET A 7 -42.63 3.85 4.88
C MET A 7 -41.52 3.45 3.89
N LEU A 8 -41.40 2.17 3.60
CA LEU A 8 -40.42 1.68 2.62
C LEU A 8 -40.77 2.12 1.20
N THR A 9 -42.05 2.21 0.89
CA THR A 9 -42.52 2.72 -0.43
C THR A 9 -42.14 4.18 -0.62
N GLU A 10 -42.29 5.01 0.43
CA GLU A 10 -41.95 6.43 0.38
C GLU A 10 -40.41 6.62 0.26
N GLN A 11 -39.63 5.88 1.03
CA GLN A 11 -38.16 5.89 0.88
C GLN A 11 -37.72 5.46 -0.52
N ALA A 12 -38.33 4.43 -1.08
CA ALA A 12 -38.01 3.98 -2.43
C ALA A 12 -38.39 5.04 -3.51
N ARG A 13 -39.44 5.83 -3.30
CA ARG A 13 -39.78 6.97 -4.18
C ARG A 13 -38.75 8.08 -4.05
N ALA A 14 -38.35 8.45 -2.84
CA ALA A 14 -37.36 9.47 -2.60
C ALA A 14 -36.00 9.11 -3.25
N HIS A 15 -35.57 7.86 -3.13
CA HIS A 15 -34.34 7.39 -3.79
C HIS A 15 -34.42 7.42 -5.31
N ARG A 16 -35.59 7.06 -5.89
CA ARG A 16 -35.80 7.16 -7.36
C ARG A 16 -35.78 8.61 -7.84
N ALA A 17 -36.43 9.51 -7.11
CA ALA A 17 -36.46 10.93 -7.43
C ALA A 17 -35.03 11.53 -7.38
N LEU A 18 -34.25 11.22 -6.33
CA LEU A 18 -32.85 11.62 -6.24
C LEU A 18 -32.01 11.06 -7.41
N GLY A 19 -32.19 9.78 -7.73
CA GLY A 19 -31.52 9.17 -8.87
C GLY A 19 -31.85 9.82 -10.22
N GLN A 20 -33.12 10.27 -10.42
CA GLN A 20 -33.52 11.02 -11.61
C GLN A 20 -32.87 12.41 -11.65
N THR A 21 -32.88 13.13 -10.52
CA THR A 21 -32.24 14.45 -10.42
C THR A 21 -30.75 14.37 -10.74
N LEU A 22 -30.06 13.38 -10.17
CA LEU A 22 -28.60 13.17 -10.43
C LEU A 22 -28.37 12.84 -11.92
N ARG A 23 -29.14 11.93 -12.52
CA ARG A 23 -28.97 11.61 -13.93
C ARG A 23 -29.18 12.85 -14.80
N GLY A 24 -30.26 13.60 -14.58
CA GLY A 24 -30.52 14.83 -15.34
C GLY A 24 -29.40 15.88 -15.21
N ALA A 25 -28.73 15.95 -14.05
CA ALA A 25 -27.61 16.84 -13.88
C ALA A 25 -26.35 16.41 -14.66
N PHE A 26 -26.15 15.10 -14.90
CA PHE A 26 -24.98 14.56 -15.60
C PHE A 26 -25.22 14.16 -17.05
N ASP A 27 -26.48 14.07 -17.51
CA ASP A 27 -26.82 13.77 -18.89
C ASP A 27 -26.12 14.68 -19.93
N PRO A 28 -25.97 16.00 -19.70
CA PRO A 28 -25.23 16.86 -20.64
C PRO A 28 -23.78 16.47 -20.81
N LEU A 29 -23.15 15.89 -19.75
CA LEU A 29 -21.77 15.43 -19.81
C LEU A 29 -21.63 14.15 -20.64
N LEU A 30 -22.65 13.28 -20.62
CA LEU A 30 -22.68 12.06 -21.43
C LEU A 30 -22.94 12.37 -22.91
N ALA A 31 -23.61 13.45 -23.20
CA ALA A 31 -23.87 13.92 -24.57
C ALA A 31 -22.71 14.74 -25.16
N ALA A 32 -21.74 15.15 -24.33
CA ALA A 32 -20.59 15.90 -24.79
C ALA A 32 -19.69 15.03 -25.72
N PRO A 33 -19.18 15.56 -26.83
CA PRO A 33 -18.29 14.82 -27.71
C PRO A 33 -17.01 14.44 -26.96
N VAL A 34 -16.56 13.19 -27.13
CA VAL A 34 -15.32 12.70 -26.53
C VAL A 34 -14.16 13.54 -27.12
N PRO A 35 -13.30 14.13 -26.26
CA PRO A 35 -12.14 14.88 -26.73
C PRO A 35 -11.22 14.03 -27.63
N ASP A 36 -10.74 14.59 -28.74
CA ASP A 36 -9.92 13.89 -29.75
C ASP A 36 -8.67 13.21 -29.15
N ARG A 37 -8.15 13.75 -28.06
CA ARG A 37 -7.02 13.15 -27.32
C ARG A 37 -7.34 11.79 -26.69
N ILE A 38 -8.62 11.49 -26.45
CA ILE A 38 -9.09 10.23 -25.88
C ILE A 38 -9.66 9.34 -27.00
N ALA A 39 -10.18 9.94 -28.07
CA ALA A 39 -10.65 9.25 -29.26
C ALA A 39 -9.49 8.77 -30.17
N ALA A 40 -8.24 8.91 -29.74
CA ALA A 40 -7.08 8.43 -30.46
C ALA A 40 -7.26 6.95 -30.84
N ALA A 41 -6.98 6.67 -32.10
CA ALA A 41 -7.25 5.43 -32.80
C ALA A 41 -6.89 4.18 -31.95
N PRO A 42 -7.68 3.13 -32.03
CA PRO A 42 -7.35 1.87 -31.37
C PRO A 42 -5.95 1.44 -31.86
N ILE A 43 -5.06 1.18 -30.89
CA ILE A 43 -3.73 0.64 -31.20
C ILE A 43 -3.98 -0.71 -31.84
N ASP A 44 -3.64 -0.83 -33.12
CA ASP A 44 -3.76 -2.09 -33.86
C ASP A 44 -2.68 -3.06 -33.37
N PHE A 45 -3.02 -3.81 -32.32
CA PHE A 45 -2.15 -4.81 -31.72
C PHE A 45 -1.79 -5.93 -32.71
N LEU A 46 -2.59 -6.16 -33.75
CA LEU A 46 -2.33 -7.17 -34.76
C LEU A 46 -1.21 -6.69 -35.70
N ALA A 47 -1.26 -5.46 -36.15
CA ALA A 47 -0.19 -4.87 -36.96
C ALA A 47 1.14 -4.74 -36.18
N ALA A 48 1.08 -4.47 -34.88
CA ALA A 48 2.26 -4.45 -34.02
C ALA A 48 2.86 -5.86 -33.82
N ARG A 49 2.03 -6.90 -33.81
CA ARG A 49 2.47 -8.30 -33.69
C ARG A 49 3.14 -8.81 -34.95
N GLU A 50 2.62 -8.47 -36.13
CA GLU A 50 3.22 -8.87 -37.42
C GLU A 50 4.60 -8.27 -37.63
N ARG A 51 4.83 -7.01 -37.24
CA ARG A 51 6.15 -6.37 -37.30
C ARG A 51 7.19 -7.04 -36.38
N ARG A 52 6.77 -7.66 -35.29
CA ARG A 52 7.67 -8.39 -34.37
C ARG A 52 8.04 -9.79 -34.85
N SER A 53 7.22 -10.41 -35.69
CA SER A 53 7.45 -11.80 -36.14
C SER A 53 8.52 -11.94 -37.22
N SER A 54 8.98 -10.85 -37.84
CA SER A 54 10.02 -10.87 -38.91
C SER A 54 11.46 -10.74 -38.41
N ALA A 55 11.67 -10.57 -37.11
CA ALA A 55 13.02 -10.57 -36.53
C ALA A 55 13.57 -12.00 -36.45
N ARG A 56 14.34 -12.42 -37.46
CA ARG A 56 15.07 -13.71 -37.45
C ARG A 56 16.15 -13.61 -36.37
N PHE A 57 16.01 -14.38 -35.30
CA PHE A 57 17.01 -14.52 -34.26
C PHE A 57 18.23 -15.28 -34.81
N GLY A 58 19.30 -14.60 -35.12
CA GLY A 58 20.58 -15.17 -35.51
C GLY A 58 21.49 -15.42 -34.29
N ILE A 59 22.54 -16.26 -34.48
CA ILE A 59 23.53 -16.57 -33.45
C ILE A 59 24.11 -15.33 -32.71
N PRO A 60 24.41 -14.20 -33.38
CA PRO A 60 24.91 -12.99 -32.69
C PRO A 60 23.90 -12.36 -31.74
N GLN A 61 22.60 -12.60 -31.94
CA GLN A 61 21.55 -12.06 -31.06
C GLN A 61 21.45 -12.83 -29.73
N TRP A 62 21.76 -14.13 -29.72
CA TRP A 62 21.84 -14.90 -28.49
C TRP A 62 23.01 -14.47 -27.60
N ALA A 63 24.14 -14.14 -28.21
CA ALA A 63 25.31 -13.62 -27.48
C ALA A 63 25.04 -12.24 -26.86
N ALA A 64 24.30 -11.36 -27.56
CA ALA A 64 23.86 -10.07 -27.03
C ALA A 64 22.86 -10.23 -25.87
N MET A 65 21.93 -11.20 -25.96
CA MET A 65 21.01 -11.50 -24.88
C MET A 65 21.71 -12.05 -23.63
N ALA A 66 22.72 -12.90 -23.80
CA ALA A 66 23.51 -13.41 -22.69
C ALA A 66 24.32 -12.29 -22.01
N ALA A 67 24.90 -11.37 -22.78
CA ALA A 67 25.64 -10.23 -22.24
C ALA A 67 24.72 -9.25 -21.48
N THR A 68 23.53 -8.97 -22.00
CA THR A 68 22.56 -8.11 -21.30
C THR A 68 22.00 -8.75 -20.04
N LEU A 69 21.80 -10.07 -20.04
CA LEU A 69 21.39 -10.82 -18.87
C LEU A 69 22.49 -10.79 -17.78
N ALA A 70 23.75 -11.04 -18.16
CA ALA A 70 24.87 -10.99 -17.22
C ALA A 70 25.09 -9.59 -16.65
N LEU A 71 25.00 -8.54 -17.50
CA LEU A 71 25.03 -7.14 -17.06
C LEU A 71 23.81 -6.79 -16.21
N GLY A 72 22.62 -7.26 -16.55
CA GLY A 72 21.38 -7.04 -15.79
C GLY A 72 21.45 -7.67 -14.42
N ILE A 73 21.97 -8.90 -14.28
CA ILE A 73 22.18 -9.55 -13.01
C ILE A 73 23.27 -8.82 -12.22
N GLY A 74 24.43 -8.51 -12.85
CA GLY A 74 25.53 -7.82 -12.17
C GLY A 74 25.16 -6.41 -11.68
N LEU A 75 24.49 -5.62 -12.50
CA LEU A 75 23.99 -4.29 -12.12
C LEU A 75 22.80 -4.41 -11.17
N GLY A 76 21.95 -5.41 -11.33
CA GLY A 76 20.78 -5.64 -10.49
C GLY A 76 21.16 -6.01 -9.06
N THR A 77 22.22 -6.82 -8.85
CA THR A 77 22.72 -7.14 -7.51
C THR A 77 23.37 -5.94 -6.83
N VAL A 78 24.14 -5.13 -7.59
CA VAL A 78 24.78 -3.91 -7.04
C VAL A 78 23.78 -2.77 -6.83
N ALA A 79 22.74 -2.65 -7.67
CA ALA A 79 21.71 -1.62 -7.52
C ALA A 79 20.61 -2.07 -6.55
N GLY A 80 20.31 -3.36 -6.47
CA GLY A 80 19.37 -3.93 -5.51
C GLY A 80 19.80 -3.75 -4.06
N ASP A 81 21.14 -3.72 -3.83
CA ASP A 81 21.69 -3.40 -2.50
C ASP A 81 21.48 -1.92 -2.09
N ARG A 82 21.12 -1.05 -3.04
CA ARG A 82 20.97 0.40 -2.80
C ARG A 82 19.55 0.95 -2.89
N GLY A 83 18.57 0.16 -3.34
CA GLY A 83 17.25 0.75 -3.53
C GLY A 83 16.16 -0.25 -3.90
N GLY A 84 15.83 -1.20 -3.04
CA GLY A 84 14.72 -2.10 -3.31
C GLY A 84 14.73 -3.39 -2.49
N GLN A 85 15.36 -3.41 -1.34
CA GLN A 85 15.14 -4.52 -0.42
C GLN A 85 13.68 -4.45 0.03
N SER A 86 12.94 -5.53 -0.18
CA SER A 86 11.60 -5.64 0.39
C SER A 86 11.69 -5.30 1.88
N PRO A 87 10.81 -4.44 2.41
CA PRO A 87 10.80 -4.13 3.85
C PRO A 87 10.50 -5.36 4.69
N VAL A 88 10.11 -6.47 4.07
CA VAL A 88 9.78 -7.72 4.74
C VAL A 88 10.57 -8.90 4.19
N ALA A 89 10.92 -9.82 5.06
CA ALA A 89 11.50 -11.11 4.74
C ALA A 89 10.55 -12.24 5.17
N ILE A 90 10.75 -13.44 4.63
CA ILE A 90 9.99 -14.63 5.03
C ILE A 90 10.95 -15.59 5.72
N GLU A 91 10.73 -15.83 7.00
CA GLU A 91 11.48 -16.80 7.79
C GLU A 91 10.53 -17.80 8.44
N GLY A 92 10.78 -19.07 8.22
CA GLY A 92 9.93 -20.14 8.76
C GLY A 92 8.45 -20.07 8.38
N GLY A 93 8.12 -19.49 7.21
CA GLY A 93 6.74 -19.29 6.77
C GLY A 93 6.03 -18.10 7.40
N ARG A 94 6.75 -17.25 8.14
CA ARG A 94 6.24 -16.01 8.74
C ARG A 94 6.87 -14.79 8.07
N MET A 95 6.10 -13.73 7.94
CA MET A 95 6.63 -12.44 7.50
C MET A 95 7.26 -11.73 8.69
N ILE A 96 8.51 -11.34 8.55
CA ILE A 96 9.25 -10.54 9.53
C ILE A 96 9.77 -9.25 8.89
N ALA A 97 10.01 -8.24 9.70
CA ALA A 97 10.66 -7.03 9.24
C ALA A 97 12.08 -7.35 8.76
N ALA A 98 12.42 -6.95 7.54
CA ALA A 98 13.80 -7.01 7.06
C ALA A 98 14.70 -6.03 7.85
N ALA A 99 16.02 -6.18 7.76
CA ALA A 99 16.96 -5.44 8.60
C ALA A 99 16.68 -3.93 8.68
N ALA A 100 16.50 -3.27 7.55
CA ALA A 100 16.26 -1.82 7.52
C ALA A 100 14.94 -1.40 8.20
N LEU A 101 13.85 -2.17 7.98
CA LEU A 101 12.57 -1.94 8.66
C LEU A 101 12.68 -2.29 10.14
N GLY A 102 13.36 -3.38 10.48
CA GLY A 102 13.61 -3.79 11.87
C GLY A 102 14.35 -2.70 12.64
N ASP A 103 15.43 -2.17 12.09
CA ASP A 103 16.19 -1.06 12.67
C ASP A 103 15.33 0.19 12.87
N ALA A 104 14.47 0.52 11.90
CA ALA A 104 13.54 1.63 12.02
C ALA A 104 12.51 1.40 13.14
N LEU A 105 11.96 0.18 13.22
CA LEU A 105 11.02 -0.21 14.28
C LEU A 105 11.69 -0.21 15.67
N ASP A 106 12.98 -0.49 15.77
CA ASP A 106 13.70 -0.48 17.05
C ASP A 106 14.14 0.92 17.48
N THR A 107 14.48 1.80 16.52
CA THR A 107 15.16 3.06 16.84
C THR A 107 14.35 4.32 16.67
N GLN A 108 13.34 4.34 15.79
CA GLN A 108 12.53 5.51 15.57
C GLN A 108 11.36 5.58 16.55
N LEU A 109 11.04 6.77 17.03
CA LEU A 109 9.83 7.03 17.82
C LEU A 109 8.76 7.62 16.90
N ALA A 110 7.52 7.14 17.02
CA ALA A 110 6.39 7.72 16.30
C ALA A 110 6.19 9.19 16.70
N SER A 111 6.41 9.48 17.97
CA SER A 111 6.33 10.84 18.54
C SER A 111 7.40 11.82 18.01
N ALA A 112 8.46 11.33 17.37
CA ALA A 112 9.51 12.20 16.81
C ALA A 112 9.08 12.87 15.50
N GLY A 113 8.09 12.32 14.80
CA GLY A 113 7.46 12.90 13.62
C GLY A 113 8.32 12.99 12.36
N ASP A 114 9.62 12.78 12.46
CA ASP A 114 10.56 12.93 11.34
C ASP A 114 11.04 11.55 10.85
N PRO A 115 10.72 11.17 9.60
CA PRO A 115 11.16 9.90 9.06
C PRO A 115 12.69 9.92 8.85
N ARG A 116 13.37 8.93 9.41
CA ARG A 116 14.77 8.67 9.09
C ARG A 116 14.82 7.66 7.94
N GLY A 117 15.11 8.15 6.73
CA GLY A 117 15.11 7.32 5.53
C GLY A 117 13.72 7.16 4.91
N ALA A 118 13.46 6.00 4.30
CA ALA A 118 12.21 5.71 3.60
C ALA A 118 11.07 5.29 4.55
N THR A 119 11.42 4.88 5.78
CA THR A 119 10.46 4.33 6.76
C THR A 119 9.97 5.39 7.73
N ARG A 120 8.67 5.45 7.94
CA ARG A 120 8.01 6.26 8.96
C ARG A 120 7.27 5.34 9.93
N ILE A 121 7.40 5.62 11.23
CA ILE A 121 6.59 4.96 12.26
C ILE A 121 5.39 5.86 12.58
N GLY A 122 4.18 5.27 12.58
CA GLY A 122 2.93 5.99 12.81
C GLY A 122 2.48 5.92 14.26
N LEU A 123 2.09 4.75 14.74
CA LEU A 123 1.60 4.51 16.11
C LEU A 123 2.39 3.40 16.78
N SER A 124 2.54 3.51 18.11
CA SER A 124 3.03 2.43 18.97
C SER A 124 1.97 2.14 20.03
N PHE A 125 1.60 0.88 20.22
CA PHE A 125 0.54 0.48 21.15
C PHE A 125 0.72 -0.97 21.60
N ARG A 126 -0.05 -1.38 22.63
CA ARG A 126 -0.16 -2.78 23.00
C ARG A 126 -1.41 -3.41 22.41
N ASP A 127 -1.27 -4.62 21.91
CA ASP A 127 -2.42 -5.39 21.43
C ASP A 127 -3.15 -6.08 22.59
N LYS A 128 -4.28 -6.74 22.32
CA LYS A 128 -5.08 -7.46 23.30
C LYS A 128 -4.34 -8.64 23.95
N ASN A 129 -3.24 -9.10 23.37
CA ASN A 129 -2.35 -10.13 23.92
C ASN A 129 -1.15 -9.52 24.66
N ASN A 130 -1.15 -8.20 24.88
CA ASN A 130 -0.07 -7.45 25.51
C ASN A 130 1.24 -7.40 24.68
N ALA A 131 1.23 -7.80 23.42
CA ALA A 131 2.35 -7.62 22.53
C ALA A 131 2.47 -6.15 22.13
N LEU A 132 3.72 -5.65 22.02
CA LEU A 132 3.94 -4.30 21.54
C LEU A 132 3.89 -4.29 20.01
N CYS A 133 3.01 -3.47 19.46
CA CYS A 133 2.80 -3.33 18.03
C CYS A 133 3.09 -1.91 17.56
N ARG A 134 3.57 -1.78 16.32
CA ARG A 134 3.90 -0.50 15.69
C ARG A 134 3.42 -0.46 14.26
N SER A 135 2.72 0.61 13.89
CA SER A 135 2.40 0.84 12.49
C SER A 135 3.55 1.53 11.76
N PHE A 136 3.73 1.21 10.50
CA PHE A 136 4.80 1.77 9.67
C PHE A 136 4.34 2.06 8.25
N GLU A 137 5.02 3.02 7.63
CA GLU A 137 4.97 3.30 6.20
C GLU A 137 6.41 3.21 5.66
N ASP A 138 6.61 2.44 4.60
CA ASP A 138 7.90 2.27 3.94
C ASP A 138 7.72 2.30 2.43
N GLY A 139 8.09 3.43 1.82
CA GLY A 139 7.87 3.68 0.41
C GLY A 139 6.41 3.49 -0.01
N ALA A 140 6.14 2.47 -0.80
CA ALA A 140 4.79 2.14 -1.29
C ALA A 140 4.06 1.11 -0.42
N ALA A 141 4.55 0.78 0.76
CA ALA A 141 3.95 -0.18 1.67
C ALA A 141 3.58 0.47 3.00
N THR A 142 2.44 0.08 3.56
CA THR A 142 2.05 0.42 4.93
C THR A 142 1.65 -0.85 5.67
N GLY A 143 1.96 -0.93 6.96
CA GLY A 143 1.73 -2.18 7.68
C GLY A 143 1.73 -2.04 9.19
N LEU A 144 1.51 -3.18 9.83
CA LEU A 144 1.55 -3.39 11.26
C LEU A 144 2.58 -4.47 11.59
N ALA A 145 3.49 -4.16 12.48
CA ALA A 145 4.47 -5.10 13.04
C ALA A 145 4.30 -5.22 14.54
N CYS A 146 4.32 -6.44 15.06
CA CYS A 146 4.25 -6.71 16.49
C CYS A 146 5.52 -7.42 16.96
N ARG A 147 5.99 -7.08 18.16
CA ARG A 147 7.19 -7.68 18.75
C ARG A 147 6.95 -9.12 19.15
N GLU A 148 7.77 -10.04 18.62
CA GLU A 148 7.77 -11.45 18.98
C GLU A 148 9.22 -11.85 19.33
N GLY A 149 9.54 -11.90 20.61
CA GLY A 149 10.92 -12.11 21.06
C GLY A 149 11.86 -10.96 20.64
N GLU A 150 12.84 -11.26 19.81
CA GLU A 150 13.79 -10.27 19.30
C GLU A 150 13.48 -9.78 17.89
N GLN A 151 12.40 -10.28 17.28
CA GLN A 151 12.01 -9.95 15.91
C GLN A 151 10.70 -9.16 15.87
N TRP A 152 10.49 -8.43 14.79
CA TRP A 152 9.23 -7.78 14.46
C TRP A 152 8.48 -8.64 13.45
N ARG A 153 7.40 -9.27 13.88
CA ARG A 153 6.51 -10.03 13.00
C ARG A 153 5.53 -9.08 12.31
N ILE A 154 5.40 -9.23 11.02
CA ILE A 154 4.45 -8.44 10.22
C ILE A 154 3.08 -9.08 10.32
N GLU A 155 2.14 -8.38 10.93
CA GLU A 155 0.75 -8.81 11.07
C GLU A 155 -0.09 -8.46 9.86
N ALA A 156 0.20 -7.32 9.25
CA ALA A 156 -0.46 -6.86 8.04
C ALA A 156 0.49 -6.02 7.19
N LEU A 157 0.37 -6.16 5.88
CA LEU A 157 1.08 -5.37 4.89
C LEU A 157 0.13 -5.02 3.76
N TYR A 158 -0.01 -3.75 3.49
CA TYR A 158 -0.82 -3.21 2.42
C TYR A 158 0.08 -2.44 1.46
N GLY A 159 -0.06 -2.70 0.14
CA GLY A 159 0.56 -1.87 -0.87
C GLY A 159 -0.10 -0.49 -0.89
N ALA A 160 0.66 0.57 -1.11
CA ALA A 160 0.08 1.87 -1.35
C ALA A 160 -0.80 1.77 -2.60
N ASN A 161 -2.11 1.81 -2.40
CA ASN A 161 -3.01 2.12 -3.49
C ASN A 161 -2.72 3.57 -3.83
N GLY A 162 -2.29 3.86 -5.06
CA GLY A 162 -2.05 5.22 -5.56
C GLY A 162 -3.35 6.03 -5.63
N GLY A 163 -3.97 6.23 -4.48
CA GLY A 163 -4.99 7.24 -4.30
C GLY A 163 -4.32 8.62 -4.31
N PRO A 164 -5.05 9.68 -4.68
CA PRO A 164 -4.51 11.03 -4.64
C PRO A 164 -3.96 11.30 -3.23
N GLU A 165 -2.73 11.83 -3.17
CA GLU A 165 -2.16 12.33 -1.93
C GLU A 165 -3.16 13.32 -1.30
N SER A 166 -3.87 12.86 -0.28
CA SER A 166 -4.65 13.78 0.52
C SER A 166 -3.69 14.45 1.50
N ASP A 167 -3.74 15.77 1.58
CA ASP A 167 -2.99 16.58 2.58
C ASP A 167 -3.33 16.18 4.04
N TYR A 168 -4.32 15.31 4.22
CA TYR A 168 -4.76 14.82 5.53
C TYR A 168 -4.19 13.43 5.78
N ARG A 169 -3.17 13.35 6.63
CA ARG A 169 -2.58 12.10 7.11
C ARG A 169 -3.17 11.70 8.45
N MET A 170 -3.68 10.48 8.53
CA MET A 170 -4.10 9.90 9.81
C MET A 170 -2.88 9.37 10.56
N ALA A 171 -2.90 9.47 11.90
CA ALA A 171 -1.82 8.96 12.76
C ALA A 171 -1.59 7.44 12.60
N ALA A 172 -2.64 6.69 12.26
CA ALA A 172 -2.57 5.25 12.02
C ALA A 172 -1.90 4.85 10.69
N GLY A 173 -1.61 5.81 9.81
CA GLY A 173 -1.12 5.58 8.45
C GLY A 173 -2.12 6.03 7.39
N SER A 174 -1.71 6.01 6.14
CA SER A 174 -2.52 6.48 5.00
C SER A 174 -3.60 5.49 4.55
N ASP A 175 -3.54 4.23 4.99
CA ASP A 175 -4.48 3.18 4.55
C ASP A 175 -5.60 2.96 5.58
N PRO A 176 -6.88 3.18 5.20
CA PRO A 176 -8.01 2.98 6.12
C PRO A 176 -8.18 1.52 6.59
N ARG A 177 -7.69 0.55 5.83
CA ARG A 177 -7.71 -0.86 6.24
C ARG A 177 -6.78 -1.11 7.42
N LEU A 178 -5.62 -0.44 7.43
CA LEU A 178 -4.69 -0.51 8.55
C LEU A 178 -5.29 0.13 9.80
N ALA A 179 -5.93 1.30 9.67
CA ALA A 179 -6.62 1.95 10.78
C ALA A 179 -7.70 1.04 11.39
N ALA A 180 -8.56 0.45 10.55
CA ALA A 180 -9.58 -0.49 11.02
C ALA A 180 -9.01 -1.74 11.71
N LEU A 181 -7.86 -2.26 11.23
CA LEU A 181 -7.17 -3.36 11.88
C LEU A 181 -6.62 -2.94 13.25
N ILE A 182 -5.99 -1.77 13.35
CA ILE A 182 -5.48 -1.24 14.62
C ILE A 182 -6.60 -1.10 15.62
N ASP A 183 -7.73 -0.51 15.26
CA ASP A 183 -8.91 -0.37 16.12
C ASP A 183 -9.43 -1.72 16.62
N LEU A 184 -9.30 -2.78 15.81
CA LEU A 184 -9.73 -4.12 16.18
C LEU A 184 -8.78 -4.78 17.19
N VAL A 185 -7.47 -4.53 17.09
CA VAL A 185 -6.45 -5.27 17.87
C VAL A 185 -5.91 -4.51 19.07
N ILE A 186 -5.98 -3.18 19.09
CA ILE A 186 -5.44 -2.35 20.17
C ILE A 186 -6.09 -2.64 21.53
N ALA A 187 -5.27 -2.65 22.59
CA ALA A 187 -5.70 -2.70 23.97
C ALA A 187 -5.47 -1.33 24.63
N GLY A 188 -6.54 -0.55 24.74
CA GLY A 188 -6.46 0.79 25.33
C GLY A 188 -6.00 1.86 24.36
N GLU A 189 -5.21 2.81 24.85
CA GLU A 189 -4.73 3.95 24.07
C GLU A 189 -3.34 3.72 23.48
N PRO A 190 -3.00 4.38 22.36
CA PRO A 190 -1.63 4.39 21.85
C PRO A 190 -0.65 4.96 22.89
N LEU A 191 0.60 4.52 22.80
CA LEU A 191 1.66 5.04 23.67
C LEU A 191 1.94 6.51 23.33
N ASP A 192 2.04 7.31 24.36
CA ASP A 192 2.56 8.67 24.26
C ASP A 192 4.11 8.68 24.13
N ALA A 193 4.69 9.85 23.95
CA ALA A 193 6.15 10.01 23.82
C ALA A 193 6.95 9.47 25.03
N ALA A 194 6.38 9.47 26.23
CA ALA A 194 7.05 8.93 27.41
C ALA A 194 6.95 7.40 27.43
N GLY A 195 5.77 6.87 27.13
CA GLY A 195 5.55 5.42 26.99
C GLY A 195 6.40 4.79 25.89
N GLU A 196 6.54 5.45 24.73
CA GLU A 196 7.41 4.96 23.65
C GLU A 196 8.87 4.88 24.09
N ARG A 197 9.40 5.95 24.75
CA ARG A 197 10.77 5.95 25.26
C ARG A 197 11.00 4.86 26.31
N ALA A 198 10.04 4.65 27.18
CA ALA A 198 10.12 3.58 28.18
C ALA A 198 10.09 2.20 27.53
N ALA A 199 9.22 1.98 26.54
CA ALA A 199 9.16 0.75 25.77
C ALA A 199 10.47 0.49 25.00
N GLN A 200 11.02 1.52 24.35
CA GLN A 200 12.29 1.45 23.65
C GLN A 200 13.45 1.07 24.58
N ALA A 201 13.55 1.72 25.75
CA ALA A 201 14.57 1.41 26.75
C ALA A 201 14.51 -0.04 27.27
N ASN A 202 13.31 -0.64 27.24
CA ASN A 202 13.06 -2.04 27.59
C ASN A 202 13.14 -3.00 26.41
N GLY A 203 13.65 -2.57 25.25
CA GLY A 203 13.74 -3.39 24.03
C GLY A 203 12.39 -3.76 23.45
N TRP A 204 11.39 -2.88 23.61
CA TRP A 204 10.03 -3.05 23.07
C TRP A 204 9.29 -4.31 23.61
N ARG A 205 9.51 -4.62 24.89
CA ARG A 205 8.91 -5.78 25.60
C ARG A 205 7.76 -5.38 26.49
#